data_4933865ac802c7fd8487c8d525e2a4e4
#
_entry.id   4933865ac802c7fd8487c8d525e2a4e4
#
_cell.length_a   1.000
_cell.length_b   1.000
_cell.length_c   1.000
_cell.angle_alpha   90.00
_cell.angle_beta   90.00
_cell.angle_gamma   90.00
#
_symmetry.space_group_name_H-M   'P 1'
#
loop_
_entity.id
_entity.type
_entity.pdbx_description
1 polymer ?
#
loop_
_entity_poly.entity_id
_entity_poly.type
_entity_poly.pdbx_seq_one_letter_code
_entity_poly.pdbx_strand_id
1 'polypeptide(L)'
;VSEPYTNRIATLQRVSGTLLGAGLAALAVSLIVGAAVARWLTGPLGRLRRVSGRLAQGQLDERSPRFGIIEVDELGQQFNVMADRLSESVRLLEADRDRLREFVADVSHELRTPIAALRTFTELQRDGKVDEVQRREFLDRSTEQINRLEWMSTNLLDLSRIDAGIFPLDMRWGDLRDPVRAVVEAHAELAEGRGISLSSEVPTSPVMLRFDRERIVQLLSNLVGNALKFTKRGGEIVVALAETPDGGRLEVRDSGPGIPEAELPLVFDRFFRGTNVGDARASGSGLGLAIARSIVEMHGGRIEAASAIGQGSVFTVDLPRAEAVPASEGS
;
A
#
# COMPACT_ATOMS: atom_id res chain seq x y z
N VAL A 1 19.24 -15.89 -108.41
CA VAL A 1 19.67 -16.40 -107.10
C VAL A 1 19.94 -15.20 -106.18
N SER A 2 18.94 -14.65 -105.49
CA SER A 2 19.15 -13.57 -104.53
C SER A 2 18.03 -13.49 -103.48
N GLU A 3 17.75 -14.58 -102.79
CA GLU A 3 16.71 -14.65 -101.73
C GLU A 3 17.14 -15.21 -100.37
N PRO A 4 18.33 -15.10 -99.83
CA PRO A 4 18.55 -15.49 -98.45
C PRO A 4 18.71 -14.36 -97.44
N TYR A 5 18.96 -13.14 -97.89
CA TYR A 5 19.35 -12.03 -96.93
C TYR A 5 18.12 -11.25 -96.36
N THR A 6 17.06 -11.08 -97.11
CA THR A 6 15.84 -10.37 -96.73
C THR A 6 15.08 -11.11 -95.60
N ASN A 7 15.02 -12.45 -95.70
CA ASN A 7 14.35 -13.33 -94.73
C ASN A 7 15.11 -13.31 -93.38
N ARG A 8 16.43 -13.23 -93.38
CA ARG A 8 17.24 -13.17 -92.15
C ARG A 8 17.03 -11.88 -91.41
N ILE A 9 16.96 -10.72 -92.04
CA ILE A 9 16.74 -9.41 -91.40
C ILE A 9 15.32 -9.37 -90.82
N ALA A 10 14.30 -9.84 -91.53
CA ALA A 10 12.93 -9.91 -91.02
C ALA A 10 12.79 -10.84 -89.75
N THR A 11 13.52 -12.01 -89.85
CA THR A 11 13.53 -12.94 -88.71
C THR A 11 14.29 -12.36 -87.50
N LEU A 12 15.44 -11.68 -87.69
CA LEU A 12 16.17 -11.01 -86.63
C LEU A 12 15.36 -9.86 -86.00
N GLN A 13 14.62 -9.07 -86.79
CA GLN A 13 13.72 -8.04 -86.27
C GLN A 13 12.55 -8.61 -85.49
N ARG A 14 11.97 -9.76 -85.93
CA ARG A 14 10.94 -10.41 -85.14
C ARG A 14 11.49 -10.98 -83.80
N VAL A 15 12.64 -11.65 -83.85
CA VAL A 15 13.29 -12.19 -82.67
C VAL A 15 13.69 -11.08 -81.71
N SER A 16 14.27 -9.99 -82.21
CA SER A 16 14.61 -8.84 -81.35
C SER A 16 13.37 -8.16 -80.77
N GLY A 17 12.28 -8.02 -81.52
CA GLY A 17 11.01 -7.47 -81.03
C GLY A 17 10.35 -8.36 -79.98
N THR A 18 10.38 -9.69 -80.16
CA THR A 18 9.85 -10.62 -79.14
C THR A 18 10.70 -10.66 -77.87
N LEU A 19 12.03 -10.60 -78.00
CA LEU A 19 12.93 -10.53 -76.88
C LEU A 19 12.77 -9.20 -76.09
N LEU A 20 12.62 -8.08 -76.78
CA LEU A 20 12.41 -6.77 -76.18
C LEU A 20 11.03 -6.71 -75.51
N GLY A 21 10.00 -7.25 -76.11
CA GLY A 21 8.65 -7.39 -75.52
C GLY A 21 8.66 -8.29 -74.27
N ALA A 22 9.30 -9.46 -74.38
CA ALA A 22 9.45 -10.36 -73.23
C ALA A 22 10.27 -9.72 -72.10
N GLY A 23 11.34 -8.97 -72.40
CA GLY A 23 12.16 -8.23 -71.43
C GLY A 23 11.36 -7.15 -70.70
N LEU A 24 10.56 -6.34 -71.47
CA LEU A 24 9.70 -5.35 -70.87
C LEU A 24 8.59 -5.94 -69.97
N ALA A 25 7.99 -7.04 -70.43
CA ALA A 25 6.99 -7.77 -69.63
C ALA A 25 7.60 -8.32 -68.34
N ALA A 26 8.78 -8.92 -68.40
CA ALA A 26 9.49 -9.43 -67.23
C ALA A 26 9.88 -8.28 -66.25
N LEU A 27 10.32 -7.11 -66.77
CA LEU A 27 10.58 -5.95 -65.94
C LEU A 27 9.34 -5.40 -65.26
N ALA A 28 8.21 -5.30 -65.99
CA ALA A 28 6.94 -4.88 -65.43
C ALA A 28 6.46 -5.82 -64.31
N VAL A 29 6.50 -7.17 -64.53
CA VAL A 29 6.18 -8.13 -63.51
C VAL A 29 7.09 -8.03 -62.32
N SER A 30 8.41 -7.88 -62.50
CA SER A 30 9.37 -7.70 -61.43
C SER A 30 9.09 -6.45 -60.59
N LEU A 31 8.75 -5.30 -61.21
CA LEU A 31 8.36 -4.08 -60.52
C LEU A 31 7.06 -4.23 -59.71
N ILE A 32 6.05 -4.92 -60.29
CA ILE A 32 4.77 -5.16 -59.59
C ILE A 32 5.00 -6.05 -58.39
N VAL A 33 5.73 -7.14 -58.54
CA VAL A 33 6.05 -8.07 -57.46
C VAL A 33 6.88 -7.38 -56.38
N GLY A 34 7.91 -6.62 -56.80
CA GLY A 34 8.74 -5.85 -55.88
C GLY A 34 7.93 -4.81 -55.06
N ALA A 35 7.03 -4.08 -55.73
CA ALA A 35 6.14 -3.13 -55.08
C ALA A 35 5.11 -3.81 -54.12
N ALA A 36 4.59 -4.99 -54.51
CA ALA A 36 3.69 -5.77 -53.69
C ALA A 36 4.39 -6.28 -52.41
N VAL A 37 5.59 -6.84 -52.53
CA VAL A 37 6.42 -7.31 -51.42
C VAL A 37 6.82 -6.15 -50.50
N ALA A 38 7.25 -5.05 -51.09
CA ALA A 38 7.62 -3.85 -50.32
C ALA A 38 6.42 -3.34 -49.49
N ARG A 39 5.23 -3.24 -50.07
CA ARG A 39 4.01 -2.83 -49.36
C ARG A 39 3.57 -3.84 -48.31
N TRP A 40 3.68 -5.13 -48.60
CA TRP A 40 3.36 -6.20 -47.66
C TRP A 40 4.25 -6.17 -46.42
N LEU A 41 5.53 -5.83 -46.56
CA LEU A 41 6.49 -5.78 -45.47
C LEU A 41 6.44 -4.44 -44.69
N THR A 42 6.29 -3.31 -45.41
CA THR A 42 6.36 -1.98 -44.78
C THR A 42 5.03 -1.56 -44.13
N GLY A 43 3.89 -2.10 -44.62
CA GLY A 43 2.57 -1.80 -44.06
C GLY A 43 2.42 -2.11 -42.57
N PRO A 44 2.75 -3.34 -42.13
CA PRO A 44 2.74 -3.77 -40.74
C PRO A 44 3.64 -2.93 -39.85
N LEU A 45 4.87 -2.67 -40.28
CA LEU A 45 5.83 -1.82 -39.52
C LEU A 45 5.31 -0.39 -39.36
N GLY A 46 4.64 0.17 -40.35
CA GLY A 46 4.00 1.47 -40.27
C GLY A 46 2.84 1.51 -39.26
N ARG A 47 2.12 0.40 -39.09
CA ARG A 47 1.08 0.27 -38.04
C ARG A 47 1.69 0.17 -36.66
N LEU A 48 2.70 -0.67 -36.48
CA LEU A 48 3.40 -0.84 -35.21
C LEU A 48 4.02 0.50 -34.75
N ARG A 49 4.64 1.26 -35.67
CA ARG A 49 5.15 2.61 -35.38
C ARG A 49 4.05 3.57 -34.89
N ARG A 50 2.83 3.51 -35.49
CA ARG A 50 1.71 4.36 -35.05
C ARG A 50 1.21 3.98 -33.67
N VAL A 51 1.04 2.70 -33.38
CA VAL A 51 0.63 2.19 -32.07
C VAL A 51 1.68 2.59 -31.01
N SER A 52 2.98 2.40 -31.30
CA SER A 52 4.07 2.86 -30.43
C SER A 52 4.04 4.38 -30.18
N GLY A 53 3.74 5.18 -31.21
CA GLY A 53 3.60 6.62 -31.07
C GLY A 53 2.42 7.03 -30.18
N ARG A 54 1.29 6.32 -30.23
CA ARG A 54 0.13 6.57 -29.36
C ARG A 54 0.42 6.15 -27.93
N LEU A 55 1.07 5.01 -27.72
CA LEU A 55 1.50 4.58 -26.40
C LEU A 55 2.43 5.63 -25.75
N ALA A 56 3.38 6.17 -26.51
CA ALA A 56 4.27 7.25 -26.06
C ALA A 56 3.54 8.56 -25.73
N GLN A 57 2.33 8.78 -26.28
CA GLN A 57 1.46 9.91 -25.97
C GLN A 57 0.51 9.65 -24.80
N GLY A 58 0.67 8.51 -24.09
CA GLY A 58 -0.12 8.17 -22.91
C GLY A 58 -1.38 7.35 -23.20
N GLN A 59 -1.59 6.87 -24.42
CA GLN A 59 -2.70 5.94 -24.74
C GLN A 59 -2.29 4.52 -24.37
N LEU A 60 -2.35 4.20 -23.09
CA LEU A 60 -1.80 2.96 -22.52
C LEU A 60 -2.54 1.68 -22.93
N ASP A 61 -3.76 1.79 -23.47
CA ASP A 61 -4.58 0.64 -23.88
C ASP A 61 -4.32 0.21 -25.33
N GLU A 62 -3.49 0.96 -26.07
CA GLU A 62 -3.15 0.63 -27.44
C GLU A 62 -2.29 -0.64 -27.53
N ARG A 63 -2.67 -1.55 -28.41
CA ARG A 63 -1.96 -2.82 -28.64
C ARG A 63 -1.71 -3.06 -30.10
N SER A 64 -0.61 -3.76 -30.41
CA SER A 64 -0.29 -4.20 -31.76
C SER A 64 -1.25 -5.30 -32.19
N PRO A 65 -1.92 -5.17 -33.36
CA PRO A 65 -2.68 -6.25 -33.94
C PRO A 65 -1.77 -7.35 -34.50
N ARG A 66 -2.34 -8.50 -34.84
CA ARG A 66 -1.64 -9.54 -35.63
C ARG A 66 -1.60 -9.14 -37.08
N PHE A 67 -0.47 -9.38 -37.75
CA PHE A 67 -0.21 -8.99 -39.14
C PHE A 67 -0.16 -10.20 -40.06
N GLY A 68 -0.02 -11.43 -39.53
CA GLY A 68 0.11 -12.66 -40.29
C GLY A 68 1.52 -12.91 -40.87
N ILE A 69 2.51 -12.17 -40.38
CA ILE A 69 3.94 -12.35 -40.69
C ILE A 69 4.61 -12.72 -39.36
N ILE A 70 5.24 -13.90 -39.30
CA ILE A 70 5.74 -14.50 -38.08
C ILE A 70 6.68 -13.51 -37.31
N GLU A 71 7.65 -12.96 -38.00
CA GLU A 71 8.66 -12.05 -37.38
C GLU A 71 8.05 -10.73 -36.91
N VAL A 72 7.04 -10.23 -37.61
CA VAL A 72 6.35 -8.99 -37.24
C VAL A 72 5.35 -9.24 -36.12
N ASP A 73 4.71 -10.40 -36.13
CA ASP A 73 3.78 -10.81 -35.05
C ASP A 73 4.52 -11.08 -33.75
N GLU A 74 5.72 -11.66 -33.80
CA GLU A 74 6.59 -11.84 -32.64
C GLU A 74 7.01 -10.49 -32.05
N LEU A 75 7.44 -9.55 -32.90
CA LEU A 75 7.76 -8.18 -32.47
C LEU A 75 6.54 -7.46 -31.88
N GLY A 76 5.35 -7.63 -32.50
CA GLY A 76 4.08 -7.10 -32.02
C GLY A 76 3.71 -7.67 -30.64
N GLN A 77 3.97 -8.95 -30.41
CA GLN A 77 3.71 -9.61 -29.14
C GLN A 77 4.66 -9.10 -28.04
N GLN A 78 5.95 -8.95 -28.32
CA GLN A 78 6.91 -8.37 -27.39
C GLN A 78 6.55 -6.91 -27.05
N PHE A 79 6.12 -6.14 -28.05
CA PHE A 79 5.60 -4.78 -27.84
C PHE A 79 4.38 -4.80 -26.89
N ASN A 80 3.43 -5.71 -27.07
CA ASN A 80 2.25 -5.81 -26.21
C ASN A 80 2.63 -6.16 -24.76
N VAL A 81 3.57 -7.09 -24.54
CA VAL A 81 4.08 -7.42 -23.20
C VAL A 81 4.74 -6.18 -22.54
N MET A 82 5.52 -5.41 -23.30
CA MET A 82 6.09 -4.15 -22.78
C MET A 82 5.00 -3.12 -22.48
N ALA A 83 4.00 -2.97 -23.34
CA ALA A 83 2.87 -2.06 -23.13
C ALA A 83 2.04 -2.46 -21.91
N ASP A 84 1.83 -3.75 -21.65
CA ASP A 84 1.14 -4.25 -20.46
C ASP A 84 1.90 -3.89 -19.17
N ARG A 85 3.21 -4.14 -19.15
CA ARG A 85 4.07 -3.78 -18.00
C ARG A 85 4.09 -2.27 -17.74
N LEU A 86 4.16 -1.46 -18.81
CA LEU A 86 4.12 0.00 -18.70
C LEU A 86 2.78 0.46 -18.15
N SER A 87 1.66 -0.06 -18.67
CA SER A 87 0.32 0.27 -18.21
C SER A 87 0.14 -0.06 -16.72
N GLU A 88 0.61 -1.24 -16.30
CA GLU A 88 0.58 -1.64 -14.89
C GLU A 88 1.43 -0.73 -14.00
N SER A 89 2.66 -0.40 -14.44
CA SER A 89 3.53 0.52 -13.69
C SER A 89 2.92 1.91 -13.53
N VAL A 90 2.28 2.44 -14.59
CA VAL A 90 1.61 3.74 -14.53
C VAL A 90 0.41 3.69 -13.57
N ARG A 91 -0.42 2.63 -13.64
CA ARG A 91 -1.56 2.46 -12.73
C ARG A 91 -1.12 2.38 -11.27
N LEU A 92 -0.05 1.64 -10.98
CA LEU A 92 0.51 1.58 -9.63
C LEU A 92 1.00 2.95 -9.15
N LEU A 93 1.74 3.69 -10.00
CA LEU A 93 2.21 5.04 -9.66
C LEU A 93 1.06 6.03 -9.45
N GLU A 94 -0.01 5.94 -10.25
CA GLU A 94 -1.20 6.78 -10.06
C GLU A 94 -1.91 6.45 -8.75
N ALA A 95 -2.08 5.17 -8.44
CA ALA A 95 -2.66 4.74 -7.18
C ALA A 95 -1.84 5.21 -5.97
N ASP A 96 -0.51 5.11 -6.04
CA ASP A 96 0.38 5.58 -4.97
C ASP A 96 0.33 7.11 -4.82
N ARG A 97 0.31 7.84 -5.95
CA ARG A 97 0.14 9.29 -5.94
C ARG A 97 -1.17 9.73 -5.30
N ASP A 98 -2.26 9.06 -5.62
CA ASP A 98 -3.57 9.42 -5.09
C ASP A 98 -3.68 9.07 -3.60
N ARG A 99 -3.11 7.93 -3.16
CA ARG A 99 -2.94 7.59 -1.73
C ARG A 99 -2.12 8.65 -0.98
N LEU A 100 -1.02 9.13 -1.60
CA LEU A 100 -0.19 10.18 -0.99
C LEU A 100 -0.94 11.50 -0.86
N ARG A 101 -1.75 11.88 -1.84
CA ARG A 101 -2.59 13.09 -1.78
C ARG A 101 -3.63 13.00 -0.68
N GLU A 102 -4.30 11.87 -0.56
CA GLU A 102 -5.27 11.61 0.50
C GLU A 102 -4.58 11.68 1.87
N PHE A 103 -3.44 11.02 2.03
CA PHE A 103 -2.63 11.09 3.24
C PHE A 103 -2.27 12.54 3.64
N VAL A 104 -1.77 13.36 2.69
CA VAL A 104 -1.43 14.77 2.97
C VAL A 104 -2.65 15.59 3.34
N ALA A 105 -3.80 15.34 2.72
CA ALA A 105 -5.05 16.01 3.06
C ALA A 105 -5.50 15.67 4.49
N ASP A 106 -5.48 14.38 4.85
CA ASP A 106 -5.87 13.89 6.16
C ASP A 106 -4.95 14.41 7.27
N VAL A 107 -3.63 14.36 7.07
CA VAL A 107 -2.64 14.96 7.99
C VAL A 107 -2.95 16.45 8.20
N SER A 108 -3.22 17.17 7.12
CA SER A 108 -3.52 18.61 7.18
C SER A 108 -4.79 18.89 7.98
N HIS A 109 -5.81 18.07 7.84
CA HIS A 109 -7.07 18.18 8.61
C HIS A 109 -6.85 17.86 10.08
N GLU A 110 -6.15 16.77 10.39
CA GLU A 110 -5.91 16.34 11.77
C GLU A 110 -4.95 17.29 12.54
N LEU A 111 -4.04 17.97 11.85
CA LEU A 111 -3.19 19.01 12.46
C LEU A 111 -3.95 20.31 12.66
N ARG A 112 -4.85 20.70 11.77
CA ARG A 112 -5.57 21.97 11.85
C ARG A 112 -6.46 22.07 13.09
N THR A 113 -7.10 20.99 13.48
CA THR A 113 -8.03 20.94 14.61
C THR A 113 -7.35 21.28 15.95
N PRO A 114 -6.27 20.59 16.38
CA PRO A 114 -5.58 20.93 17.64
C PRO A 114 -4.93 22.31 17.59
N ILE A 115 -4.40 22.74 16.45
CA ILE A 115 -3.82 24.08 16.28
C ILE A 115 -4.89 25.16 16.46
N ALA A 116 -6.09 24.98 15.87
CA ALA A 116 -7.20 25.92 16.06
C ALA A 116 -7.64 25.98 17.53
N ALA A 117 -7.74 24.83 18.21
CA ALA A 117 -8.06 24.76 19.63
C ALA A 117 -7.03 25.51 20.50
N LEU A 118 -5.73 25.26 20.26
CA LEU A 118 -4.64 25.98 20.95
C LEU A 118 -4.72 27.48 20.74
N ARG A 119 -4.98 27.91 19.52
CA ARG A 119 -5.15 29.33 19.19
C ARG A 119 -6.32 29.92 19.97
N THR A 120 -7.48 29.26 20.00
CA THR A 120 -8.65 29.72 20.76
C THR A 120 -8.36 29.81 22.24
N PHE A 121 -7.70 28.81 22.85
CA PHE A 121 -7.33 28.84 24.28
C PHE A 121 -6.37 30.00 24.58
N THR A 122 -5.42 30.26 23.67
CA THR A 122 -4.47 31.39 23.84
C THR A 122 -5.17 32.75 23.71
N GLU A 123 -6.10 32.89 22.77
CA GLU A 123 -6.89 34.12 22.57
C GLU A 123 -7.76 34.40 23.80
N LEU A 124 -8.45 33.37 24.35
CA LEU A 124 -9.28 33.48 25.53
C LEU A 124 -8.46 33.90 26.78
N GLN A 125 -7.26 33.35 26.96
CA GLN A 125 -6.35 33.74 28.06
C GLN A 125 -5.85 35.18 27.94
N ARG A 126 -5.68 35.70 26.72
CA ARG A 126 -5.22 37.06 26.43
C ARG A 126 -6.27 38.12 26.74
N ASP A 127 -7.55 37.82 26.61
CA ASP A 127 -8.66 38.75 26.81
C ASP A 127 -8.88 39.14 28.27
N GLY A 128 -8.15 38.51 29.22
CA GLY A 128 -8.11 38.92 30.63
C GLY A 128 -9.42 38.76 31.40
N LYS A 129 -10.47 38.18 30.79
CA LYS A 129 -11.79 37.96 31.39
C LYS A 129 -11.97 36.58 32.01
N VAL A 130 -10.87 35.81 32.09
CA VAL A 130 -10.87 34.43 32.53
C VAL A 130 -10.49 34.36 33.98
N ASP A 131 -11.25 33.64 34.80
CA ASP A 131 -10.89 33.38 36.18
C ASP A 131 -9.74 32.36 36.30
N GLU A 132 -9.17 32.17 37.50
CA GLU A 132 -8.01 31.30 37.75
C GLU A 132 -8.36 29.82 37.48
N VAL A 133 -9.61 29.38 37.70
CA VAL A 133 -10.05 28.01 37.45
C VAL A 133 -10.12 27.75 35.96
N GLN A 134 -10.72 28.64 35.22
CA GLN A 134 -10.80 28.57 33.75
C GLN A 134 -9.42 28.64 33.11
N ARG A 135 -8.49 29.47 33.67
CA ARG A 135 -7.12 29.53 33.18
C ARG A 135 -6.39 28.20 33.33
N ARG A 136 -6.54 27.52 34.46
CA ARG A 136 -5.98 26.16 34.64
C ARG A 136 -6.57 25.18 33.68
N GLU A 137 -7.89 25.17 33.51
CA GLU A 137 -8.55 24.30 32.56
C GLU A 137 -8.04 24.51 31.12
N PHE A 138 -7.83 25.74 30.68
CA PHE A 138 -7.27 26.04 29.36
C PHE A 138 -5.82 25.60 29.22
N LEU A 139 -5.01 25.71 30.27
CA LEU A 139 -3.62 25.22 30.29
C LEU A 139 -3.59 23.70 30.19
N ASP A 140 -4.45 22.99 30.94
CA ASP A 140 -4.54 21.53 30.90
C ASP A 140 -4.98 21.05 29.51
N ARG A 141 -6.03 21.66 28.94
CA ARG A 141 -6.49 21.35 27.57
C ARG A 141 -5.44 21.70 26.52
N SER A 142 -4.66 22.77 26.70
CA SER A 142 -3.57 23.12 25.80
C SER A 142 -2.47 22.07 25.85
N THR A 143 -2.13 21.58 27.03
CA THR A 143 -1.15 20.50 27.22
C THR A 143 -1.62 19.21 26.53
N GLU A 144 -2.89 18.86 26.65
CA GLU A 144 -3.46 17.72 25.92
C GLU A 144 -3.33 17.86 24.40
N GLN A 145 -3.58 19.07 23.85
CA GLN A 145 -3.43 19.28 22.40
C GLN A 145 -1.97 19.23 21.95
N ILE A 146 -1.02 19.73 22.77
CA ILE A 146 0.42 19.64 22.49
C ILE A 146 0.86 18.17 22.48
N ASN A 147 0.51 17.41 23.50
CA ASN A 147 0.83 15.97 23.59
C ASN A 147 0.25 15.20 22.40
N ARG A 148 -0.96 15.57 21.97
CA ARG A 148 -1.58 14.98 20.77
C ARG A 148 -0.78 15.29 19.50
N LEU A 149 -0.33 16.54 19.32
CA LEU A 149 0.50 16.95 18.18
C LEU A 149 1.86 16.24 18.18
N GLU A 150 2.50 16.13 19.34
CA GLU A 150 3.76 15.42 19.51
C GLU A 150 3.61 13.93 19.13
N TRP A 151 2.55 13.29 19.65
CA TRP A 151 2.22 11.91 19.32
C TRP A 151 1.98 11.73 17.81
N MET A 152 1.22 12.65 17.19
CA MET A 152 0.98 12.63 15.74
C MET A 152 2.27 12.77 14.94
N SER A 153 3.12 13.74 15.31
CA SER A 153 4.40 13.97 14.63
C SER A 153 5.31 12.75 14.67
N THR A 154 5.45 12.13 15.85
CA THR A 154 6.27 10.92 16.03
C THR A 154 5.74 9.75 15.19
N ASN A 155 4.42 9.52 15.23
CA ASN A 155 3.81 8.42 14.52
C ASN A 155 3.81 8.61 12.99
N LEU A 156 3.70 9.84 12.49
CA LEU A 156 3.83 10.15 11.07
C LEU A 156 5.25 9.91 10.56
N LEU A 157 6.27 10.26 11.37
CA LEU A 157 7.66 9.96 11.05
C LEU A 157 7.93 8.45 11.03
N ASP A 158 7.38 7.71 12.00
CA ASP A 158 7.50 6.26 12.04
C ASP A 158 6.86 5.63 10.80
N LEU A 159 5.62 5.99 10.45
CA LEU A 159 4.94 5.53 9.24
C LEU A 159 5.73 5.85 7.96
N SER A 160 6.26 7.07 7.85
CA SER A 160 7.07 7.46 6.69
C SER A 160 8.33 6.61 6.55
N ARG A 161 9.00 6.26 7.65
CA ARG A 161 10.18 5.38 7.65
C ARG A 161 9.83 3.94 7.31
N ILE A 162 8.68 3.45 7.79
CA ILE A 162 8.17 2.11 7.50
C ILE A 162 7.85 1.99 6.01
N ASP A 163 7.12 2.96 5.45
CA ASP A 163 6.78 2.99 4.02
C ASP A 163 8.00 3.03 3.11
N ALA A 164 9.05 3.73 3.54
CA ALA A 164 10.32 3.77 2.82
C ALA A 164 11.16 2.48 2.97
N GLY A 165 10.72 1.52 3.79
CA GLY A 165 11.48 0.29 4.06
C GLY A 165 12.80 0.50 4.80
N ILE A 166 13.01 1.70 5.41
CA ILE A 166 14.25 2.09 6.09
C ILE A 166 14.12 2.07 7.62
N PHE A 167 13.08 1.44 8.12
CA PHE A 167 12.87 1.35 9.57
C PHE A 167 13.65 0.14 10.15
N PRO A 168 14.77 0.35 10.87
CA PRO A 168 15.51 -0.75 11.48
C PRO A 168 14.76 -1.27 12.71
N LEU A 169 14.47 -2.59 12.74
CA LEU A 169 13.99 -3.26 13.93
C LEU A 169 15.18 -3.74 14.78
N ASP A 170 15.13 -3.50 16.08
CA ASP A 170 16.06 -4.09 17.05
C ASP A 170 15.56 -5.47 17.50
N MET A 171 15.67 -6.45 16.62
CA MET A 171 15.15 -7.81 16.82
C MET A 171 16.02 -8.59 17.81
N ARG A 172 15.54 -8.81 19.04
CA ARG A 172 16.24 -9.56 20.11
C ARG A 172 15.37 -10.70 20.62
N TRP A 173 16.00 -11.75 21.11
CA TRP A 173 15.32 -12.79 21.85
C TRP A 173 14.79 -12.23 23.17
N GLY A 174 13.51 -12.47 23.46
CA GLY A 174 12.85 -11.98 24.66
C GLY A 174 11.59 -12.80 25.00
N ASP A 175 11.14 -12.64 26.23
CA ASP A 175 9.90 -13.21 26.71
C ASP A 175 8.74 -12.26 26.37
N LEU A 176 7.80 -12.71 25.56
CA LEU A 176 6.67 -11.89 25.10
C LEU A 176 5.69 -11.53 26.25
N ARG A 177 5.81 -12.17 27.43
CA ARG A 177 5.07 -11.77 28.64
C ARG A 177 5.50 -10.40 29.19
N ASP A 178 6.76 -10.02 28.99
CA ASP A 178 7.30 -8.76 29.54
C ASP A 178 6.64 -7.52 28.94
N PRO A 179 6.51 -7.36 27.59
CA PRO A 179 5.77 -6.24 27.02
C PRO A 179 4.29 -6.24 27.40
N VAL A 180 3.63 -7.43 27.54
CA VAL A 180 2.24 -7.51 27.99
C VAL A 180 2.10 -6.93 29.40
N ARG A 181 2.94 -7.37 30.35
CA ARG A 181 2.92 -6.88 31.74
C ARG A 181 3.19 -5.38 31.80
N ALA A 182 4.22 -4.92 31.08
CA ALA A 182 4.59 -3.50 31.06
C ALA A 182 3.44 -2.59 30.57
N VAL A 183 2.71 -3.03 29.52
CA VAL A 183 1.59 -2.23 28.99
C VAL A 183 0.38 -2.26 29.93
N VAL A 184 0.04 -3.40 30.54
CA VAL A 184 -1.06 -3.49 31.49
C VAL A 184 -0.76 -2.62 32.73
N GLU A 185 0.47 -2.67 33.26
CA GLU A 185 0.90 -1.86 34.37
C GLU A 185 0.85 -0.35 34.03
N ALA A 186 1.37 0.04 32.87
CA ALA A 186 1.39 1.44 32.43
C ALA A 186 -0.01 2.05 32.23
N HIS A 187 -1.03 1.22 31.94
CA HIS A 187 -2.40 1.69 31.70
C HIS A 187 -3.35 1.44 32.90
N ALA A 188 -2.88 0.81 33.97
CA ALA A 188 -3.71 0.41 35.10
C ALA A 188 -4.38 1.62 35.79
N GLU A 189 -3.62 2.66 36.10
CA GLU A 189 -4.15 3.88 36.76
C GLU A 189 -5.21 4.57 35.88
N LEU A 190 -4.98 4.65 34.59
CA LEU A 190 -5.94 5.25 33.64
C LEU A 190 -7.22 4.42 33.55
N ALA A 191 -7.11 3.08 33.54
CA ALA A 191 -8.26 2.16 33.55
C ALA A 191 -9.08 2.31 34.83
N GLU A 192 -8.42 2.33 36.00
CA GLU A 192 -9.05 2.50 37.30
C GLU A 192 -9.78 3.86 37.38
N GLY A 193 -9.14 4.94 36.97
CA GLY A 193 -9.75 6.28 36.94
C GLY A 193 -10.98 6.37 36.06
N ARG A 194 -11.07 5.52 35.02
CA ARG A 194 -12.25 5.38 34.15
C ARG A 194 -13.26 4.37 34.66
N GLY A 195 -12.95 3.59 35.69
CA GLY A 195 -13.76 2.51 36.22
C GLY A 195 -13.87 1.33 35.28
N ILE A 196 -12.79 1.01 34.57
CA ILE A 196 -12.68 -0.11 33.62
C ILE A 196 -11.75 -1.16 34.25
N SER A 197 -12.12 -2.45 34.19
CA SER A 197 -11.26 -3.54 34.59
C SER A 197 -10.24 -3.84 33.50
N LEU A 198 -8.95 -3.72 33.81
CA LEU A 198 -7.85 -4.07 32.90
C LEU A 198 -7.05 -5.23 33.49
N SER A 199 -6.96 -6.34 32.78
CA SER A 199 -6.26 -7.53 33.24
C SER A 199 -5.40 -8.16 32.16
N SER A 200 -4.49 -9.06 32.56
CA SER A 200 -3.70 -9.85 31.62
C SER A 200 -3.85 -11.35 31.88
N GLU A 201 -3.97 -12.12 30.80
CA GLU A 201 -3.97 -13.57 30.78
C GLU A 201 -2.69 -14.04 30.09
N VAL A 202 -1.66 -14.37 30.86
CA VAL A 202 -0.37 -14.83 30.33
C VAL A 202 -0.04 -16.23 30.81
N PRO A 203 0.59 -17.09 30.00
CA PRO A 203 0.99 -18.43 30.41
C PRO A 203 2.04 -18.37 31.53
N THR A 204 2.12 -19.44 32.34
CA THR A 204 3.15 -19.57 33.39
C THR A 204 4.53 -19.77 32.84
N SER A 205 4.67 -20.47 31.70
CA SER A 205 5.93 -20.68 30.98
C SER A 205 6.30 -19.47 30.12
N PRO A 206 7.60 -19.18 29.95
CA PRO A 206 8.04 -18.10 29.07
C PRO A 206 7.67 -18.38 27.60
N VAL A 207 7.21 -17.34 26.89
CA VAL A 207 6.99 -17.38 25.44
C VAL A 207 8.15 -16.67 24.76
N MET A 208 9.18 -17.44 24.42
CA MET A 208 10.43 -16.91 23.88
C MET A 208 10.33 -16.74 22.37
N LEU A 209 10.41 -15.49 21.90
CA LEU A 209 10.41 -15.11 20.49
C LEU A 209 11.52 -14.09 20.20
N ARG A 210 11.81 -13.88 18.94
CA ARG A 210 12.68 -12.81 18.47
C ARG A 210 11.82 -11.64 18.00
N PHE A 211 11.88 -10.52 18.70
CA PHE A 211 11.07 -9.33 18.41
C PHE A 211 11.76 -8.05 18.90
N ASP A 212 11.29 -6.90 18.40
CA ASP A 212 11.64 -5.58 18.91
C ASP A 212 10.70 -5.23 20.09
N ARG A 213 11.26 -5.21 21.30
CA ARG A 213 10.50 -5.00 22.54
C ARG A 213 9.77 -3.66 22.55
N GLU A 214 10.41 -2.58 22.10
CA GLU A 214 9.81 -1.24 22.12
C GLU A 214 8.63 -1.15 21.16
N ARG A 215 8.74 -1.79 19.99
CA ARG A 215 7.68 -1.83 19.00
C ARG A 215 6.50 -2.71 19.43
N ILE A 216 6.75 -3.83 20.09
CA ILE A 216 5.65 -4.64 20.64
C ILE A 216 4.95 -3.90 21.79
N VAL A 217 5.67 -3.15 22.65
CA VAL A 217 5.05 -2.27 23.64
C VAL A 217 4.20 -1.18 22.96
N GLN A 218 4.68 -0.56 21.89
CA GLN A 218 3.94 0.44 21.11
C GLN A 218 2.68 -0.16 20.48
N LEU A 219 2.78 -1.35 19.87
CA LEU A 219 1.66 -2.11 19.32
C LEU A 219 0.57 -2.32 20.38
N LEU A 220 0.94 -2.93 21.51
CA LEU A 220 0.00 -3.23 22.60
C LEU A 220 -0.60 -1.96 23.21
N SER A 221 0.20 -0.88 23.38
CA SER A 221 -0.28 0.42 23.85
C SER A 221 -1.30 1.04 22.90
N ASN A 222 -1.14 0.90 21.60
CA ASN A 222 -2.13 1.36 20.62
C ASN A 222 -3.45 0.57 20.73
N LEU A 223 -3.39 -0.75 20.89
CA LEU A 223 -4.56 -1.61 21.04
C LEU A 223 -5.28 -1.35 22.37
N VAL A 224 -4.54 -1.34 23.49
CA VAL A 224 -5.09 -1.09 24.84
C VAL A 224 -5.62 0.35 24.94
N GLY A 225 -4.92 1.33 24.39
CA GLY A 225 -5.38 2.73 24.33
C GLY A 225 -6.70 2.88 23.57
N ASN A 226 -6.85 2.14 22.48
CA ASN A 226 -8.12 2.06 21.73
C ASN A 226 -9.22 1.40 22.58
N ALA A 227 -8.95 0.27 23.21
CA ALA A 227 -9.88 -0.42 24.08
C ALA A 227 -10.36 0.48 25.23
N LEU A 228 -9.45 1.15 25.93
CA LEU A 228 -9.75 2.12 27.00
C LEU A 228 -10.61 3.28 26.53
N LYS A 229 -10.42 3.73 25.30
CA LYS A 229 -11.15 4.85 24.73
C LYS A 229 -12.62 4.51 24.48
N PHE A 230 -12.90 3.30 24.01
CA PHE A 230 -14.24 2.90 23.57
C PHE A 230 -15.00 2.09 24.60
N THR A 231 -14.32 1.49 25.57
CA THR A 231 -14.97 0.74 26.67
C THR A 231 -15.62 1.73 27.64
N LYS A 232 -16.86 1.44 28.02
CA LYS A 232 -17.61 2.24 28.98
C LYS A 232 -17.20 1.88 30.43
N ARG A 233 -17.53 2.77 31.36
CA ARG A 233 -17.38 2.52 32.79
C ARG A 233 -18.08 1.21 33.19
N GLY A 234 -17.41 0.37 33.97
CA GLY A 234 -17.88 -0.96 34.37
C GLY A 234 -17.58 -2.04 33.34
N GLY A 235 -16.94 -1.69 32.19
CA GLY A 235 -16.50 -2.65 31.21
C GLY A 235 -15.16 -3.29 31.53
N GLU A 236 -14.74 -4.23 30.69
CA GLU A 236 -13.55 -5.04 30.87
C GLU A 236 -12.66 -4.99 29.64
N ILE A 237 -11.33 -5.03 29.89
CA ILE A 237 -10.29 -5.17 28.88
C ILE A 237 -9.34 -6.27 29.32
N VAL A 238 -9.08 -7.24 28.45
CA VAL A 238 -8.18 -8.36 28.71
C VAL A 238 -7.09 -8.39 27.64
N VAL A 239 -5.83 -8.41 28.09
CA VAL A 239 -4.67 -8.63 27.22
C VAL A 239 -4.19 -10.06 27.41
N ALA A 240 -4.47 -10.93 26.44
CA ALA A 240 -4.10 -12.34 26.51
C ALA A 240 -2.87 -12.65 25.66
N LEU A 241 -2.05 -13.59 26.13
CA LEU A 241 -0.92 -14.16 25.41
C LEU A 241 -1.03 -15.68 25.43
N ALA A 242 -0.86 -16.30 24.28
CA ALA A 242 -0.76 -17.74 24.14
C ALA A 242 0.46 -18.12 23.30
N GLU A 243 1.12 -19.21 23.64
CA GLU A 243 2.11 -19.84 22.78
C GLU A 243 1.37 -20.67 21.73
N THR A 244 1.81 -20.56 20.46
CA THR A 244 1.29 -21.34 19.35
C THR A 244 2.40 -22.19 18.73
N PRO A 245 2.10 -23.24 17.95
CA PRO A 245 3.12 -24.03 17.27
C PRO A 245 4.03 -23.18 16.39
N ASP A 246 3.48 -22.12 15.78
CA ASP A 246 4.16 -21.25 14.83
C ASP A 246 4.75 -19.98 15.47
N GLY A 247 4.53 -19.77 16.78
CA GLY A 247 5.05 -18.57 17.45
C GLY A 247 4.28 -18.16 18.70
N GLY A 248 3.84 -16.91 18.76
CA GLY A 248 3.04 -16.36 19.86
C GLY A 248 1.81 -15.62 19.36
N ARG A 249 0.71 -15.76 20.07
CA ARG A 249 -0.54 -15.04 19.81
C ARG A 249 -0.83 -14.09 20.95
N LEU A 250 -0.99 -12.81 20.59
CA LEU A 250 -1.46 -11.76 21.47
C LEU A 250 -2.91 -11.42 21.11
N GLU A 251 -3.76 -11.25 22.11
CA GLU A 251 -5.14 -10.80 21.92
C GLU A 251 -5.43 -9.62 22.86
N VAL A 252 -6.07 -8.58 22.34
CA VAL A 252 -6.67 -7.52 23.15
C VAL A 252 -8.17 -7.58 22.95
N ARG A 253 -8.89 -7.92 24.01
CA ARG A 253 -10.36 -8.04 24.05
C ARG A 253 -10.92 -6.88 24.84
N ASP A 254 -11.95 -6.23 24.31
CA ASP A 254 -12.69 -5.19 25.01
C ASP A 254 -14.20 -5.48 25.01
N SER A 255 -14.89 -4.97 26.01
CA SER A 255 -16.35 -5.01 26.11
C SER A 255 -17.02 -3.71 25.62
N GLY A 256 -16.42 -3.05 24.65
CA GLY A 256 -16.90 -1.80 24.08
C GLY A 256 -18.16 -1.94 23.20
N PRO A 257 -18.51 -0.90 22.44
CA PRO A 257 -19.71 -0.89 21.60
C PRO A 257 -19.64 -1.83 20.39
N GLY A 258 -18.46 -2.37 20.10
CA GLY A 258 -18.20 -3.18 18.90
C GLY A 258 -18.06 -2.33 17.64
N ILE A 259 -17.70 -3.00 16.54
CA ILE A 259 -17.43 -2.43 15.23
C ILE A 259 -18.39 -3.05 14.23
N PRO A 260 -19.06 -2.26 13.37
CA PRO A 260 -19.89 -2.80 12.29
C PRO A 260 -19.09 -3.69 11.34
N GLU A 261 -19.69 -4.78 10.88
CA GLU A 261 -19.04 -5.75 9.98
C GLU A 261 -18.49 -5.09 8.72
N ALA A 262 -19.21 -4.12 8.16
CA ALA A 262 -18.79 -3.37 6.98
C ALA A 262 -17.53 -2.52 7.21
N GLU A 263 -17.23 -2.15 8.45
CA GLU A 263 -16.08 -1.33 8.83
C GLU A 263 -14.84 -2.16 9.20
N LEU A 264 -15.01 -3.45 9.55
CA LEU A 264 -13.89 -4.31 9.96
C LEU A 264 -12.72 -4.36 8.97
N PRO A 265 -12.93 -4.44 7.64
CA PRO A 265 -11.83 -4.42 6.68
C PRO A 265 -11.03 -3.11 6.68
N LEU A 266 -11.64 -2.02 7.13
CA LEU A 266 -11.11 -0.66 7.06
C LEU A 266 -10.45 -0.18 8.36
N VAL A 267 -10.63 -0.90 9.48
CA VAL A 267 -10.17 -0.42 10.81
C VAL A 267 -8.67 -0.22 10.91
N PHE A 268 -7.89 -0.89 10.06
CA PHE A 268 -6.45 -0.76 9.98
C PHE A 268 -5.97 0.29 8.95
N ASP A 269 -6.92 0.91 8.22
CA ASP A 269 -6.56 1.97 7.27
C ASP A 269 -6.20 3.25 8.02
N ARG A 270 -5.31 4.02 7.44
CA ARG A 270 -4.83 5.27 8.03
C ARG A 270 -5.97 6.28 8.12
N PHE A 271 -6.04 6.99 9.24
CA PHE A 271 -7.07 8.01 9.52
C PHE A 271 -8.50 7.49 9.53
N PHE A 272 -8.71 6.17 9.40
CA PHE A 272 -10.04 5.60 9.46
C PHE A 272 -10.66 5.83 10.86
N ARG A 273 -11.92 6.24 10.87
CA ARG A 273 -12.73 6.47 12.07
C ARG A 273 -14.11 5.90 11.83
N GLY A 274 -14.48 4.91 12.64
CA GLY A 274 -15.78 4.24 12.55
C GLY A 274 -16.94 5.21 12.83
N THR A 275 -18.09 4.92 12.24
CA THR A 275 -19.32 5.72 12.34
C THR A 275 -20.06 5.49 13.66
N ASN A 276 -19.82 4.38 14.36
CA ASN A 276 -20.54 3.96 15.56
C ASN A 276 -20.11 4.72 16.83
N VAL A 277 -19.25 5.73 16.69
CA VAL A 277 -18.73 6.54 17.78
C VAL A 277 -19.53 7.82 17.91
N GLY A 278 -20.79 7.68 18.35
CA GLY A 278 -21.68 8.79 18.64
C GLY A 278 -21.29 9.55 19.89
N ASP A 279 -20.20 10.27 19.91
CA ASP A 279 -19.98 11.45 20.72
C ASP A 279 -18.64 12.10 20.37
N ALA A 280 -18.59 13.42 20.32
CA ALA A 280 -17.44 14.28 20.08
C ALA A 280 -16.26 14.07 21.06
N ARG A 281 -16.36 13.15 22.03
CA ARG A 281 -15.31 12.76 22.98
C ARG A 281 -14.35 11.68 22.43
N ALA A 282 -14.66 11.03 21.34
CA ALA A 282 -13.76 10.06 20.73
C ALA A 282 -12.71 10.75 19.86
N SER A 283 -11.86 11.55 20.49
CA SER A 283 -10.71 12.18 19.87
C SER A 283 -9.61 11.17 19.60
N GLY A 284 -9.38 10.79 18.35
CA GLY A 284 -8.26 9.97 17.92
C GLY A 284 -7.88 10.32 16.50
N SER A 285 -6.60 10.17 16.16
CA SER A 285 -6.07 10.48 14.83
C SER A 285 -6.36 9.43 13.77
N GLY A 286 -6.91 8.25 14.15
CA GLY A 286 -7.05 7.12 13.23
C GLY A 286 -5.74 6.47 12.79
N LEU A 287 -4.60 6.79 13.43
CA LEU A 287 -3.29 6.22 13.09
C LEU A 287 -2.91 4.99 13.92
N GLY A 288 -3.46 4.85 15.13
CA GLY A 288 -3.00 3.83 16.09
C GLY A 288 -3.11 2.40 15.57
N LEU A 289 -4.23 2.03 14.94
CA LEU A 289 -4.42 0.68 14.37
C LEU A 289 -3.58 0.47 13.10
N ALA A 290 -3.41 1.49 12.26
CA ALA A 290 -2.53 1.43 11.10
C ALA A 290 -1.06 1.18 11.51
N ILE A 291 -0.60 1.85 12.57
CA ILE A 291 0.74 1.64 13.15
C ILE A 291 0.84 0.23 13.73
N ALA A 292 -0.18 -0.22 14.46
CA ALA A 292 -0.23 -1.58 15.00
C ALA A 292 -0.06 -2.63 13.90
N ARG A 293 -0.77 -2.49 12.79
CA ARG A 293 -0.64 -3.35 11.61
C ARG A 293 0.77 -3.30 11.02
N SER A 294 1.32 -2.09 10.82
CA SER A 294 2.67 -1.94 10.26
C SER A 294 3.75 -2.58 11.15
N ILE A 295 3.64 -2.44 12.49
CA ILE A 295 4.56 -3.09 13.43
C ILE A 295 4.49 -4.61 13.29
N VAL A 296 3.29 -5.19 13.21
CA VAL A 296 3.08 -6.62 13.06
C VAL A 296 3.65 -7.13 11.73
N GLU A 297 3.36 -6.43 10.63
CA GLU A 297 3.88 -6.76 9.30
C GLU A 297 5.41 -6.72 9.24
N MET A 298 6.05 -5.74 9.88
CA MET A 298 7.52 -5.68 10.00
C MET A 298 8.11 -6.86 10.79
N HIS A 299 7.36 -7.43 11.73
CA HIS A 299 7.75 -8.65 12.46
C HIS A 299 7.42 -9.94 11.68
N GLY A 300 6.91 -9.84 10.44
CA GLY A 300 6.46 -10.98 9.64
C GLY A 300 5.20 -11.66 10.19
N GLY A 301 4.45 -10.97 11.04
CA GLY A 301 3.23 -11.44 11.68
C GLY A 301 1.96 -11.04 10.93
N ARG A 302 0.82 -11.33 11.55
CA ARG A 302 -0.52 -10.99 11.06
C ARG A 302 -1.36 -10.39 12.18
N ILE A 303 -2.16 -9.37 11.86
CA ILE A 303 -3.15 -8.79 12.77
C ILE A 303 -4.54 -8.90 12.17
N GLU A 304 -5.53 -9.26 12.99
CA GLU A 304 -6.93 -9.38 12.61
C GLU A 304 -7.81 -8.71 13.67
N ALA A 305 -9.00 -8.29 13.25
CA ALA A 305 -10.03 -7.76 14.13
C ALA A 305 -11.32 -8.57 13.96
N ALA A 306 -11.90 -8.97 15.07
CA ALA A 306 -13.22 -9.56 15.12
C ALA A 306 -14.08 -8.75 16.10
N SER A 307 -15.31 -8.41 15.71
CA SER A 307 -16.20 -7.59 16.52
C SER A 307 -17.64 -7.77 16.10
N ALA A 308 -18.55 -7.59 17.05
CA ALA A 308 -19.97 -7.48 16.77
C ALA A 308 -20.56 -6.32 17.60
N ILE A 309 -21.52 -5.60 17.01
CA ILE A 309 -22.14 -4.45 17.68
C ILE A 309 -22.73 -4.88 19.04
N GLY A 310 -22.32 -4.18 20.09
CA GLY A 310 -22.75 -4.44 21.46
C GLY A 310 -22.04 -5.60 22.18
N GLN A 311 -21.10 -6.30 21.51
CA GLN A 311 -20.35 -7.42 22.10
C GLN A 311 -18.87 -7.12 22.30
N GLY A 312 -18.41 -5.91 21.99
CA GLY A 312 -17.01 -5.53 22.07
C GLY A 312 -16.20 -5.94 20.86
N SER A 313 -14.88 -5.86 20.98
CA SER A 313 -13.94 -6.19 19.91
C SER A 313 -12.80 -7.07 20.41
N VAL A 314 -12.24 -7.86 19.51
CA VAL A 314 -11.06 -8.68 19.73
C VAL A 314 -10.06 -8.38 18.63
N PHE A 315 -8.89 -7.89 19.00
CA PHE A 315 -7.75 -7.72 18.09
C PHE A 315 -6.76 -8.85 18.36
N THR A 316 -6.50 -9.65 17.34
CA THR A 316 -5.61 -10.82 17.41
C THR A 316 -4.35 -10.53 16.61
N VAL A 317 -3.19 -10.77 17.21
CA VAL A 317 -1.87 -10.60 16.61
C VAL A 317 -1.12 -11.92 16.69
N ASP A 318 -0.74 -12.47 15.55
CA ASP A 318 0.11 -13.64 15.44
C ASP A 318 1.53 -13.21 15.06
N LEU A 319 2.50 -13.52 15.92
CA LEU A 319 3.92 -13.27 15.70
C LEU A 319 4.62 -14.59 15.43
N PRO A 320 5.35 -14.71 14.30
CA PRO A 320 6.03 -15.96 13.94
C PRO A 320 7.21 -16.25 14.86
N ARG A 321 7.47 -17.53 15.07
CA ARG A 321 8.75 -17.98 15.63
C ARG A 321 9.79 -17.83 14.53
N ALA A 322 10.68 -16.84 14.67
CA ALA A 322 11.79 -16.72 13.73
C ALA A 322 12.53 -18.07 13.63
N GLU A 323 12.64 -18.61 12.42
CA GLU A 323 13.49 -19.78 12.21
C GLU A 323 14.89 -19.47 12.77
N ALA A 324 15.39 -20.37 13.62
CA ALA A 324 16.77 -20.29 14.06
C ALA A 324 17.62 -20.37 12.79
N VAL A 325 18.29 -19.27 12.43
CA VAL A 325 19.33 -19.33 11.42
C VAL A 325 20.31 -20.39 11.92
N PRO A 326 20.52 -21.50 11.19
CA PRO A 326 21.50 -22.50 11.63
C PRO A 326 22.81 -21.76 11.82
N ALA A 327 23.39 -21.89 13.01
CA ALA A 327 24.72 -21.36 13.31
C ALA A 327 25.63 -21.83 12.17
N SER A 328 26.10 -20.91 11.34
CA SER A 328 27.16 -21.21 10.38
C SER A 328 28.33 -21.72 11.22
N GLU A 329 28.57 -23.03 11.17
CA GLU A 329 29.76 -23.64 11.72
C GLU A 329 30.95 -22.88 11.13
N GLY A 330 31.59 -22.07 11.98
CA GLY A 330 32.84 -21.42 11.69
C GLY A 330 33.89 -22.50 11.52
N SER A 331 34.45 -22.58 10.34
CA SER A 331 35.75 -23.22 10.06
C SER A 331 36.79 -22.16 9.84
#